data_a5d4aa79c774a79a2ca6540c7f767124
#
_entry.id   a5d4aa79c774a79a2ca6540c7f767124
#
_cell.length_a   1.000
_cell.length_b   1.000
_cell.length_c   1.000
_cell.angle_alpha   90.00
_cell.angle_beta   90.00
_cell.angle_gamma   90.00
#
_symmetry.space_group_name_H-M   'P 1'
#
loop_
_entity.id
_entity.type
_entity.pdbx_description
1 polymer ?
#
loop_
_entity_poly.entity_id
_entity_poly.type
_entity_poly.pdbx_seq_one_letter_code
_entity_poly.pdbx_strand_id
1 'polypeptide(L)'
;MKLSEKLRTVTVRTDTVREGEFLLRYTLFYEENLHASARAPLYSMRAELIEENETTEMREIHNTFADPGHALIFYELCRTHRVFPSHLLDVREDFEG
;
A
#
# COMPACT_ATOMS: atom_id res chain seq x y z
N MET A 1 -14.45 -5.18 -30.39
CA MET A 1 -14.55 -4.20 -29.34
C MET A 1 -13.71 -4.59 -28.17
N LYS A 2 -13.06 -3.64 -27.64
CA LYS A 2 -12.21 -3.89 -26.53
C LYS A 2 -12.96 -3.81 -25.22
N LEU A 3 -12.89 -4.84 -24.44
CA LEU A 3 -13.44 -4.81 -23.10
C LEU A 3 -12.46 -4.08 -22.23
N SER A 4 -12.77 -2.87 -21.88
CA SER A 4 -11.92 -2.22 -20.90
C SER A 4 -12.28 -2.78 -19.54
N GLU A 5 -11.27 -3.31 -18.92
CA GLU A 5 -11.40 -3.69 -17.53
C GLU A 5 -11.48 -2.41 -16.73
N LYS A 6 -12.57 -2.25 -16.04
CA LYS A 6 -12.70 -1.11 -15.17
C LYS A 6 -12.27 -1.53 -13.79
N LEU A 7 -11.10 -1.08 -13.42
CA LEU A 7 -10.58 -1.28 -12.09
C LEU A 7 -10.87 -0.04 -11.28
N ARG A 8 -11.32 -0.26 -10.08
CA ARG A 8 -11.54 0.81 -9.13
C ARG A 8 -10.63 0.60 -7.94
N THR A 9 -9.85 1.60 -7.60
CA THR A 9 -9.00 1.56 -6.43
C THR A 9 -9.82 1.97 -5.20
N VAL A 10 -9.79 1.14 -4.18
CA VAL A 10 -10.48 1.42 -2.94
C VAL A 10 -9.44 1.58 -1.85
N THR A 11 -9.38 2.79 -1.27
CA THR A 11 -8.46 3.06 -0.17
C THR A 11 -9.08 2.56 1.12
N VAL A 12 -8.36 1.67 1.81
CA VAL A 12 -8.80 1.14 3.08
C VAL A 12 -8.35 2.06 4.20
N ARG A 13 -7.12 2.54 4.11
CA ARG A 13 -6.56 3.39 5.16
C ARG A 13 -5.38 4.17 4.59
N THR A 14 -5.21 5.39 5.08
CA THR A 14 -4.04 6.19 4.75
C THR A 14 -3.62 6.97 5.97
N ASP A 15 -2.32 7.07 6.19
CA ASP A 15 -1.74 7.81 7.31
C ASP A 15 -0.49 8.52 6.83
N THR A 16 -0.24 9.68 7.42
CA THR A 16 0.98 10.44 7.15
C THR A 16 1.69 10.66 8.48
N VAL A 17 2.95 10.31 8.54
CA VAL A 17 3.75 10.49 9.75
C VAL A 17 4.98 11.31 9.41
N ARG A 18 5.47 12.06 10.39
CA ARG A 18 6.65 12.88 10.21
C ARG A 18 7.89 12.10 10.63
N GLU A 19 8.91 12.17 9.79
CA GLU A 19 10.21 11.59 10.10
C GLU A 19 11.27 12.64 9.79
N GLY A 20 11.72 13.37 10.82
CA GLY A 20 12.63 14.47 10.63
C GLY A 20 12.01 15.57 9.77
N GLU A 21 12.64 15.87 8.66
CA GLU A 21 12.16 16.88 7.73
C GLU A 21 11.23 16.30 6.66
N PHE A 22 11.03 14.99 6.70
CA PHE A 22 10.24 14.32 5.68
C PHE A 22 8.87 13.95 6.23
N LEU A 23 7.94 13.71 5.32
CA LEU A 23 6.68 13.08 5.64
C LEU A 23 6.64 11.73 4.94
N LEU A 24 6.15 10.73 5.64
CA LEU A 24 5.96 9.40 5.07
C LEU A 24 4.47 9.13 5.05
N ARG A 25 3.94 8.83 3.87
CA ARG A 25 2.54 8.51 3.72
C ARG A 25 2.38 7.06 3.34
N TYR A 26 1.54 6.36 4.07
CA TYR A 26 1.24 4.95 3.84
C TYR A 26 -0.20 4.83 3.43
N THR A 27 -0.46 4.01 2.43
CA THR A 27 -1.81 3.78 1.94
C THR A 27 -2.01 2.29 1.77
N LEU A 28 -3.04 1.77 2.43
CA LEU A 28 -3.49 0.40 2.25
C LEU A 28 -4.70 0.45 1.34
N PHE A 29 -4.66 -0.31 0.25
CA PHE A 29 -5.72 -0.24 -0.75
C PHE A 29 -5.90 -1.58 -1.42
N TYR A 30 -6.97 -1.70 -2.20
CA TYR A 30 -7.15 -2.82 -3.09
C TYR A 30 -7.82 -2.33 -4.36
N GLU A 31 -7.71 -3.13 -5.40
CA GLU A 31 -8.34 -2.83 -6.66
C GLU A 31 -9.43 -3.85 -6.90
N GLU A 32 -10.60 -3.39 -7.30
CA GLU A 32 -11.69 -4.28 -7.64
C GLU A 32 -12.04 -4.13 -9.11
N ASN A 33 -12.30 -5.27 -9.73
CA ASN A 33 -12.72 -5.29 -11.12
C ASN A 33 -14.25 -5.31 -11.13
N LEU A 34 -14.84 -4.25 -11.67
CA LEU A 34 -16.29 -4.09 -11.66
C LEU A 34 -17.00 -5.09 -12.56
N HIS A 35 -16.26 -5.77 -13.41
CA HIS A 35 -16.84 -6.74 -14.35
C HIS A 35 -16.54 -8.19 -13.97
N ALA A 36 -15.75 -8.41 -12.94
CA ALA A 36 -15.42 -9.75 -12.52
C ALA A 36 -16.44 -10.26 -11.51
N SER A 37 -16.57 -11.57 -11.44
CA SER A 37 -17.37 -12.18 -10.40
C SER A 37 -16.77 -11.86 -9.04
N ALA A 38 -17.60 -11.88 -8.01
CA ALA A 38 -17.19 -11.49 -6.67
C ALA A 38 -16.07 -12.39 -6.17
N ARG A 39 -14.88 -11.85 -6.10
CA ARG A 39 -13.73 -12.46 -5.49
C ARG A 39 -13.29 -11.57 -4.34
N ALA A 40 -12.80 -12.21 -3.29
CA ALA A 40 -12.21 -11.46 -2.21
C ALA A 40 -11.01 -10.67 -2.78
N PRO A 41 -10.89 -9.40 -2.46
CA PRO A 41 -9.77 -8.61 -2.99
C PRO A 41 -8.46 -9.00 -2.35
N LEU A 42 -7.38 -8.75 -3.08
CA LEU A 42 -6.04 -8.83 -2.52
C LEU A 42 -5.59 -7.42 -2.19
N TYR A 43 -5.02 -7.25 -1.03
CA TYR A 43 -4.64 -5.94 -0.53
C TYR A 43 -3.25 -5.55 -0.99
N SER A 44 -3.09 -4.29 -1.26
CA SER A 44 -1.85 -3.68 -1.74
C SER A 44 -1.48 -2.56 -0.81
N MET A 45 -0.21 -2.16 -0.85
CA MET A 45 0.27 -1.09 0.00
C MET A 45 1.18 -0.17 -0.77
N ARG A 46 1.10 1.11 -0.46
CA ARG A 46 1.97 2.14 -1.02
C ARG A 46 2.65 2.88 0.11
N ALA A 47 3.93 3.15 -0.06
CA ALA A 47 4.68 4.04 0.81
C ALA A 47 5.23 5.18 -0.02
N GLU A 48 5.10 6.41 0.47
CA GLU A 48 5.56 7.60 -0.23
C GLU A 48 6.44 8.43 0.71
N LEU A 49 7.52 8.96 0.15
CA LEU A 49 8.36 9.93 0.84
C LEU A 49 8.02 11.30 0.26
N ILE A 50 7.67 12.22 1.12
CA ILE A 50 7.22 13.56 0.71
C ILE A 50 8.20 14.59 1.26
N GLU A 51 8.76 15.40 0.35
CA GLU A 51 9.66 16.49 0.69
C GLU A 51 9.12 17.75 0.03
N GLU A 52 8.97 18.79 0.83
CA GLU A 52 8.50 20.10 0.33
C GLU A 52 7.19 19.97 -0.46
N ASN A 53 6.28 19.17 0.07
CA ASN A 53 4.94 18.96 -0.49
C ASN A 53 4.93 18.16 -1.80
N GLU A 54 6.05 17.51 -2.14
CA GLU A 54 6.12 16.70 -3.33
C GLU A 54 6.54 15.27 -2.97
N THR A 55 5.93 14.31 -3.63
CA THR A 55 6.33 12.92 -3.49
C THR A 55 7.63 12.72 -4.26
N THR A 56 8.72 12.48 -3.55
CA THR A 56 10.03 12.32 -4.17
C THR A 56 10.42 10.86 -4.33
N GLU A 57 9.75 9.96 -3.63
CA GLU A 57 10.01 8.54 -3.72
C GLU A 57 8.71 7.80 -3.42
N MET A 58 8.44 6.74 -4.16
CA MET A 58 7.23 5.98 -3.94
C MET A 58 7.48 4.52 -4.31
N ARG A 59 6.91 3.61 -3.53
CA ARG A 59 6.96 2.19 -3.83
C ARG A 59 5.62 1.57 -3.49
N GLU A 60 5.16 0.68 -4.37
CA GLU A 60 3.94 -0.08 -4.13
C GLU A 60 4.23 -1.55 -4.17
N ILE A 61 3.55 -2.29 -3.31
CA ILE A 61 3.53 -3.75 -3.39
C ILE A 61 2.08 -4.14 -3.66
N HIS A 62 1.87 -4.84 -4.77
CA HIS A 62 0.53 -5.12 -5.25
C HIS A 62 0.08 -6.53 -4.91
N ASN A 63 -1.23 -6.67 -4.60
CA ASN A 63 -1.90 -7.95 -4.47
C ASN A 63 -1.15 -8.90 -3.54
N THR A 64 -0.75 -8.38 -2.40
CA THR A 64 0.18 -9.07 -1.51
C THR A 64 -0.50 -9.85 -0.40
N PHE A 65 -1.61 -9.33 0.13
CA PHE A 65 -2.27 -9.94 1.27
C PHE A 65 -3.70 -10.29 0.94
N ALA A 66 -4.05 -11.57 1.17
CA ALA A 66 -5.43 -12.02 0.99
C ALA A 66 -6.27 -11.77 2.24
N ASP A 67 -5.64 -11.83 3.40
CA ASP A 67 -6.34 -11.64 4.68
C ASP A 67 -6.27 -10.19 5.11
N PRO A 68 -7.41 -9.51 5.30
CA PRO A 68 -7.41 -8.11 5.70
C PRO A 68 -6.73 -7.86 7.04
N GLY A 69 -6.87 -8.78 7.99
CA GLY A 69 -6.21 -8.65 9.28
C GLY A 69 -4.70 -8.68 9.15
N HIS A 70 -4.20 -9.59 8.32
CA HIS A 70 -2.77 -9.71 8.06
C HIS A 70 -2.23 -8.46 7.37
N ALA A 71 -3.02 -7.93 6.42
CA ALA A 71 -2.64 -6.70 5.73
C ALA A 71 -2.54 -5.51 6.70
N LEU A 72 -3.46 -5.42 7.64
CA LEU A 72 -3.44 -4.35 8.65
C LEU A 72 -2.24 -4.48 9.59
N ILE A 73 -1.88 -5.70 9.96
CA ILE A 73 -0.71 -5.91 10.80
C ILE A 73 0.55 -5.41 10.09
N PHE A 74 0.68 -5.75 8.81
CA PHE A 74 1.83 -5.28 8.03
C PHE A 74 1.82 -3.77 7.89
N TYR A 75 0.65 -3.20 7.63
CA TYR A 75 0.49 -1.75 7.50
C TYR A 75 0.95 -1.04 8.78
N GLU A 76 0.49 -1.52 9.94
CA GLU A 76 0.85 -0.91 11.21
C GLU A 76 2.34 -1.07 11.51
N LEU A 77 2.91 -2.19 11.12
CA LEU A 77 4.35 -2.41 11.27
C LEU A 77 5.14 -1.34 10.52
N CYS A 78 4.76 -1.10 9.27
CA CYS A 78 5.45 -0.12 8.44
C CYS A 78 5.28 1.29 8.98
N ARG A 79 4.06 1.63 9.42
CA ARG A 79 3.78 2.95 9.95
C ARG A 79 4.52 3.19 11.26
N THR A 80 4.51 2.21 12.14
CA THR A 80 5.14 2.32 13.46
C THR A 80 6.66 2.46 13.35
N HIS A 81 7.25 1.72 12.42
CA HIS A 81 8.70 1.74 12.24
C HIS A 81 9.17 2.74 11.19
N ARG A 82 8.24 3.51 10.63
CA ARG A 82 8.52 4.55 9.63
C ARG A 82 9.37 4.03 8.50
N VAL A 83 8.89 2.96 7.88
CA VAL A 83 9.59 2.30 6.78
C VAL A 83 9.60 3.21 5.55
N PHE A 84 10.77 3.47 5.00
CA PHE A 84 10.90 4.26 3.79
C PHE A 84 10.52 3.44 2.56
N PRO A 85 10.07 4.08 1.49
CA PRO A 85 9.67 3.34 0.28
C PRO A 85 10.74 2.39 -0.22
N SER A 86 12.01 2.80 -0.15
CA SER A 86 13.11 1.97 -0.64
C SER A 86 13.29 0.68 0.15
N HIS A 87 12.73 0.59 1.35
CA HIS A 87 12.86 -0.60 2.19
C HIS A 87 11.56 -1.42 2.26
N LEU A 88 10.51 -0.95 1.60
CA LEU A 88 9.19 -1.58 1.73
C LEU A 88 9.21 -3.05 1.32
N LEU A 89 9.85 -3.35 0.20
CA LEU A 89 9.91 -4.71 -0.30
C LEU A 89 10.69 -5.62 0.64
N ASP A 90 11.80 -5.13 1.18
CA ASP A 90 12.62 -5.90 2.11
C ASP A 90 11.84 -6.25 3.38
N VAL A 91 11.11 -5.26 3.91
CA VAL A 91 10.29 -5.47 5.11
C VAL A 91 9.19 -6.48 4.81
N ARG A 92 8.61 -6.41 3.61
CA ARG A 92 7.58 -7.35 3.18
C ARG A 92 8.11 -8.78 3.15
N GLU A 93 9.31 -8.96 2.63
CA GLU A 93 9.94 -10.28 2.57
C GLU A 93 10.24 -10.81 3.96
N ASP A 94 10.75 -9.96 4.83
CA ASP A 94 11.03 -10.36 6.21
C ASP A 94 9.77 -10.71 6.98
N PHE A 95 8.69 -10.01 6.70
CA PHE A 95 7.43 -10.20 7.39
C PHE A 95 6.87 -11.60 7.15
N GLU A 96 7.10 -12.14 5.97
CA GLU A 96 6.61 -13.47 5.64
C GLU A 96 7.62 -14.57 5.96
N GLY A 97 8.83 -14.17 6.13
CA GLY A 97 9.91 -15.07 6.36
C GLY A 97 9.82 -15.82 7.62
#